data_431bf012c9051070d85cff03fa85c076
#
_entry.id   431bf012c9051070d85cff03fa85c076
#
_cell.length_a   1.000
_cell.length_b   1.000
_cell.length_c   1.000
_cell.angle_alpha   90.00
_cell.angle_beta   90.00
_cell.angle_gamma   90.00
#
_symmetry.space_group_name_H-M   'P 1'
#
loop_
_entity.id
_entity.type
_entity.pdbx_description
1 polymer ?
#
loop_
_entity_poly.entity_id
_entity_poly.type
_entity_poly.pdbx_seq_one_letter_code
_entity_poly.pdbx_strand_id
1 'polypeptide(L)'
;MLHKKLKPFPSDFLWGASTSAYQVEGANLIDGKGPSCQDVKKVPKGTSELDVCADQYHRYKEDIALMAEMGFKTYRFSIAWTRILPNGTGEVNPKGIEYYNNVINECLKYGIEPLVTMFHFDMPAALDERGSWGNPESVDWFVNFAKVMYENYGDRVKYWLTINEQNMLTLVGPVIGTLHLPEGCTNEIKEIYQQNHHMLVAQAKAMALCHEMIPGAKIGPAPNISLVYPASCKPEDVLAAQNYNAIRNWLYLDMAVYGVYNNLVWAYLEEHDACPTFAPGDAEALKNGHPDFIGFNYYNTATCEASDGTETMDPGADQQTARGEAGFYRGFKNPNLPTTEFGWEIDPMGFRATIREMYSRYRLPMIVTENGLGAYDKLTEDGKVHDQYRIEYLRKHLEQVQLAITDGCEMMGYCPWSAVDLISTHEGMVKRYGFIYVDREEFDLKTLDRYRKDSFYWYKKVIATNGDDLSD
;
A
#
# COMPACT_ATOMS: atom_id res chain seq x y z
N MET A 1 16.30 -4.29 -23.42
CA MET A 1 17.78 -4.18 -23.61
C MET A 1 18.41 -5.40 -22.99
N LEU A 2 19.37 -6.02 -23.69
CA LEU A 2 20.17 -7.10 -23.14
C LEU A 2 21.42 -6.51 -22.48
N HIS A 3 21.57 -6.69 -21.17
CA HIS A 3 22.75 -6.24 -20.44
C HIS A 3 23.87 -7.28 -20.55
N LYS A 4 25.12 -6.84 -20.75
CA LYS A 4 26.29 -7.72 -20.73
C LYS A 4 26.67 -8.15 -19.31
N LYS A 5 26.34 -7.31 -18.32
CA LYS A 5 26.58 -7.54 -16.90
C LYS A 5 25.48 -6.86 -16.09
N LEU A 6 24.92 -7.57 -15.13
CA LEU A 6 23.98 -7.00 -14.18
C LEU A 6 24.72 -6.22 -13.08
N LYS A 7 24.11 -5.12 -12.63
CA LYS A 7 24.55 -4.43 -11.42
C LYS A 7 24.07 -5.22 -10.19
N PRO A 8 24.85 -5.29 -9.12
CA PRO A 8 24.39 -5.85 -7.86
C PRO A 8 23.31 -4.93 -7.24
N PHE A 9 22.53 -5.46 -6.32
CA PHE A 9 21.72 -4.63 -5.42
C PHE A 9 22.64 -3.73 -4.59
N PRO A 10 22.20 -2.49 -4.23
CA PRO A 10 22.96 -1.63 -3.33
C PRO A 10 23.32 -2.35 -2.02
N SER A 11 24.50 -2.05 -1.47
CA SER A 11 24.95 -2.70 -0.22
C SER A 11 24.12 -2.35 1.01
N ASP A 12 23.40 -1.23 0.96
CA ASP A 12 22.46 -0.72 1.95
C ASP A 12 20.99 -0.94 1.56
N PHE A 13 20.73 -1.87 0.63
CA PHE A 13 19.40 -2.17 0.15
C PHE A 13 18.50 -2.67 1.30
N LEU A 14 17.35 -2.05 1.46
CA LEU A 14 16.39 -2.33 2.52
C LEU A 14 15.54 -3.56 2.19
N TRP A 15 16.09 -4.73 2.50
CA TRP A 15 15.37 -6.00 2.42
C TRP A 15 14.42 -6.13 3.60
N GLY A 16 13.14 -6.38 3.35
CA GLY A 16 12.16 -6.53 4.41
C GLY A 16 10.87 -7.17 3.93
N ALA A 17 9.79 -6.93 4.66
CA ALA A 17 8.42 -7.23 4.25
C ALA A 17 7.45 -6.29 4.96
N SER A 18 6.17 -6.37 4.61
CA SER A 18 5.14 -5.44 5.05
C SER A 18 4.02 -6.12 5.83
N THR A 19 3.32 -5.35 6.67
CA THR A 19 2.01 -5.65 7.24
C THR A 19 1.19 -4.36 7.36
N SER A 20 -0.11 -4.49 7.66
CA SER A 20 -0.95 -3.37 8.10
C SER A 20 -1.61 -3.66 9.43
N ALA A 21 -1.81 -2.63 10.24
CA ALA A 21 -2.32 -2.74 11.61
C ALA A 21 -3.67 -3.47 11.66
N TYR A 22 -4.67 -3.01 10.91
CA TYR A 22 -6.02 -3.58 10.99
C TYR A 22 -6.11 -5.04 10.50
N GLN A 23 -5.15 -5.49 9.66
CA GLN A 23 -5.17 -6.85 9.11
C GLN A 23 -4.40 -7.86 9.97
N VAL A 24 -3.45 -7.39 10.80
CA VAL A 24 -2.54 -8.29 11.51
C VAL A 24 -2.65 -8.22 13.03
N GLU A 25 -2.95 -7.05 13.62
CA GLU A 25 -2.83 -6.82 15.06
C GLU A 25 -3.91 -7.53 15.87
N GLY A 26 -5.18 -7.41 15.49
CA GLY A 26 -6.31 -7.76 16.34
C GLY A 26 -6.43 -6.85 17.57
N ALA A 27 -6.90 -7.39 18.69
CA ALA A 27 -7.02 -6.68 19.97
C ALA A 27 -7.80 -5.35 19.86
N ASN A 28 -8.94 -5.38 19.15
CA ASN A 28 -9.69 -4.19 18.74
C ASN A 28 -10.24 -3.34 19.88
N LEU A 29 -10.50 -3.92 21.06
CA LEU A 29 -11.06 -3.22 22.22
C LEU A 29 -10.09 -3.19 23.41
N ILE A 30 -8.81 -3.51 23.18
CA ILE A 30 -7.82 -3.61 24.23
C ILE A 30 -7.05 -2.29 24.36
N ASP A 31 -6.66 -1.94 25.58
CA ASP A 31 -5.82 -0.80 25.93
C ASP A 31 -6.31 0.54 25.37
N GLY A 32 -7.64 0.72 25.32
CA GLY A 32 -8.27 1.97 24.95
C GLY A 32 -8.28 2.29 23.45
N LYS A 33 -8.00 1.30 22.57
CA LYS A 33 -8.19 1.48 21.13
C LYS A 33 -9.64 1.83 20.83
N GLY A 34 -9.85 2.89 20.04
CA GLY A 34 -11.16 3.20 19.47
C GLY A 34 -11.46 2.36 18.22
N PRO A 35 -12.72 2.30 17.78
CA PRO A 35 -13.09 1.62 16.53
C PRO A 35 -12.64 2.41 15.30
N SER A 36 -12.18 1.70 14.28
CA SER A 36 -11.99 2.22 12.93
C SER A 36 -13.17 1.86 12.02
N CYS A 37 -13.23 2.45 10.83
CA CYS A 37 -14.19 2.07 9.80
C CYS A 37 -14.07 0.58 9.43
N GLN A 38 -12.87 -0.01 9.55
CA GLN A 38 -12.64 -1.44 9.31
C GLN A 38 -13.27 -2.32 10.40
N ASP A 39 -13.27 -1.86 11.65
CA ASP A 39 -13.84 -2.60 12.78
C ASP A 39 -15.37 -2.58 12.78
N VAL A 40 -16.00 -1.52 12.24
CA VAL A 40 -17.47 -1.36 12.26
C VAL A 40 -18.15 -1.77 10.96
N LYS A 41 -17.43 -1.83 9.85
CA LYS A 41 -18.03 -2.25 8.58
C LYS A 41 -18.36 -3.74 8.60
N LYS A 42 -19.40 -4.11 7.86
CA LYS A 42 -19.74 -5.51 7.66
C LYS A 42 -18.65 -6.18 6.82
N VAL A 43 -18.04 -7.22 7.40
CA VAL A 43 -17.06 -8.04 6.68
C VAL A 43 -17.70 -8.77 5.49
N PRO A 44 -16.95 -9.10 4.43
CA PRO A 44 -17.44 -9.90 3.33
C PRO A 44 -18.03 -11.23 3.83
N LYS A 45 -19.11 -11.69 3.20
CA LYS A 45 -19.77 -12.93 3.61
C LYS A 45 -18.82 -14.13 3.49
N GLY A 46 -18.67 -14.88 4.58
CA GLY A 46 -17.81 -16.05 4.62
C GLY A 46 -16.38 -15.76 5.06
N THR A 47 -16.08 -14.53 5.47
CA THR A 47 -14.79 -14.15 6.03
C THR A 47 -14.89 -13.85 7.53
N SER A 48 -13.77 -13.99 8.24
CA SER A 48 -13.67 -13.71 9.67
C SER A 48 -13.65 -12.21 9.96
N GLU A 49 -14.09 -11.87 11.17
CA GLU A 49 -13.93 -10.52 11.73
C GLU A 49 -12.47 -10.23 12.09
N LEU A 50 -12.18 -8.94 12.31
CA LEU A 50 -10.81 -8.44 12.54
C LEU A 50 -10.40 -8.42 14.03
N ASP A 51 -11.21 -8.98 14.93
CA ASP A 51 -11.00 -8.88 16.38
C ASP A 51 -9.68 -9.48 16.87
N VAL A 52 -9.25 -10.58 16.24
CA VAL A 52 -8.01 -11.28 16.60
C VAL A 52 -6.96 -11.17 15.49
N CYS A 53 -7.36 -11.22 14.22
CA CYS A 53 -6.43 -11.23 13.09
C CYS A 53 -5.35 -12.32 13.23
N ALA A 54 -4.08 -11.94 13.15
CA ALA A 54 -2.93 -12.80 13.47
C ALA A 54 -2.45 -12.64 14.92
N ASP A 55 -3.19 -11.89 15.74
CA ASP A 55 -2.84 -11.61 17.14
C ASP A 55 -1.44 -10.98 17.31
N GLN A 56 -1.00 -10.19 16.33
CA GLN A 56 0.32 -9.57 16.40
C GLN A 56 0.43 -8.58 17.57
N TYR A 57 -0.68 -7.99 18.01
CA TYR A 57 -0.67 -7.11 19.19
C TYR A 57 -0.01 -7.77 20.41
N HIS A 58 -0.28 -9.05 20.65
CA HIS A 58 0.32 -9.80 21.75
C HIS A 58 1.62 -10.51 21.35
N ARG A 59 1.81 -10.82 20.07
CA ARG A 59 2.89 -11.68 19.56
C ARG A 59 3.95 -10.92 18.73
N TYR A 60 3.96 -9.59 18.72
CA TYR A 60 4.91 -8.80 17.93
C TYR A 60 6.38 -9.15 18.18
N LYS A 61 6.74 -9.54 19.42
CA LYS A 61 8.12 -9.94 19.74
C LYS A 61 8.52 -11.23 19.05
N GLU A 62 7.60 -12.19 18.98
CA GLU A 62 7.80 -13.46 18.26
C GLU A 62 7.91 -13.20 16.76
N ASP A 63 7.00 -12.42 16.19
CA ASP A 63 6.99 -12.09 14.77
C ASP A 63 8.27 -11.34 14.36
N ILE A 64 8.68 -10.32 15.13
CA ILE A 64 9.91 -9.55 14.84
C ILE A 64 11.16 -10.41 15.02
N ALA A 65 11.20 -11.35 15.98
CA ALA A 65 12.30 -12.29 16.12
C ALA A 65 12.43 -13.22 14.90
N LEU A 66 11.31 -13.67 14.33
CA LEU A 66 11.30 -14.45 13.07
C LEU A 66 11.75 -13.61 11.86
N MET A 67 11.35 -12.34 11.80
CA MET A 67 11.84 -11.40 10.77
C MET A 67 13.35 -11.18 10.89
N ALA A 68 13.86 -11.06 12.12
CA ALA A 68 15.31 -10.96 12.39
C ALA A 68 16.06 -12.25 11.99
N GLU A 69 15.46 -13.41 12.22
CA GLU A 69 16.01 -14.70 11.74
C GLU A 69 16.11 -14.75 10.22
N MET A 70 15.15 -14.15 9.50
CA MET A 70 15.22 -13.99 8.02
C MET A 70 16.31 -13.01 7.59
N GLY A 71 16.81 -12.17 8.49
CA GLY A 71 17.82 -11.16 8.20
C GLY A 71 17.27 -9.84 7.71
N PHE A 72 16.01 -9.51 7.99
CA PHE A 72 15.39 -8.24 7.59
C PHE A 72 16.27 -7.05 7.96
N LYS A 73 16.35 -6.10 7.02
CA LYS A 73 16.97 -4.78 7.22
C LYS A 73 15.92 -3.70 7.49
N THR A 74 14.70 -3.93 7.06
CA THR A 74 13.56 -3.05 7.32
C THR A 74 12.29 -3.88 7.57
N TYR A 75 11.37 -3.31 8.33
CA TYR A 75 10.00 -3.82 8.48
C TYR A 75 9.02 -2.68 8.25
N ARG A 76 8.19 -2.81 7.21
CA ARG A 76 7.13 -1.85 6.94
C ARG A 76 5.86 -2.27 7.65
N PHE A 77 5.34 -1.40 8.51
CA PHE A 77 4.07 -1.60 9.21
C PHE A 77 3.29 -0.29 9.29
N SER A 78 1.98 -0.36 9.48
CA SER A 78 1.17 0.82 9.73
C SER A 78 0.89 0.99 11.22
N ILE A 79 0.62 2.23 11.62
CA ILE A 79 0.15 2.58 12.96
C ILE A 79 -1.37 2.76 12.91
N ALA A 80 -2.13 2.00 13.69
CA ALA A 80 -3.57 2.19 13.81
C ALA A 80 -3.87 3.56 14.43
N TRP A 81 -4.51 4.43 13.66
CA TRP A 81 -4.85 5.78 14.10
C TRP A 81 -5.64 5.76 15.42
N THR A 82 -6.60 4.83 15.53
CA THR A 82 -7.46 4.70 16.72
C THR A 82 -6.78 4.12 17.95
N ARG A 83 -5.58 3.53 17.84
CA ARG A 83 -4.77 3.22 19.03
C ARG A 83 -4.11 4.46 19.61
N ILE A 84 -3.74 5.40 18.77
CA ILE A 84 -3.06 6.65 19.15
C ILE A 84 -4.09 7.70 19.61
N LEU A 85 -5.11 7.90 18.81
CA LEU A 85 -6.21 8.84 19.03
C LEU A 85 -7.54 8.08 18.90
N PRO A 86 -8.09 7.54 20.00
CA PRO A 86 -9.26 6.64 19.95
C PRO A 86 -10.47 7.19 19.19
N ASN A 87 -10.70 8.51 19.23
CA ASN A 87 -11.74 9.20 18.50
C ASN A 87 -11.20 9.94 17.24
N GLY A 88 -9.97 9.63 16.82
CA GLY A 88 -9.29 10.28 15.70
C GLY A 88 -8.70 11.65 16.00
N THR A 89 -9.22 12.34 17.00
CA THR A 89 -8.76 13.64 17.52
C THR A 89 -8.86 13.67 19.05
N GLY A 90 -8.33 14.73 19.66
CA GLY A 90 -8.45 14.97 21.11
C GLY A 90 -7.35 14.28 21.91
N GLU A 91 -7.72 13.50 22.92
CA GLU A 91 -6.80 12.93 23.88
C GLU A 91 -5.96 11.80 23.28
N VAL A 92 -4.66 11.86 23.48
CA VAL A 92 -3.71 10.82 23.06
C VAL A 92 -3.78 9.64 24.02
N ASN A 93 -3.93 8.43 23.49
CA ASN A 93 -3.96 7.20 24.29
C ASN A 93 -2.53 6.74 24.64
N PRO A 94 -2.11 6.83 25.91
CA PRO A 94 -0.76 6.47 26.33
C PRO A 94 -0.44 4.98 26.11
N LYS A 95 -1.44 4.10 26.15
CA LYS A 95 -1.26 2.67 25.90
C LYS A 95 -0.98 2.37 24.41
N GLY A 96 -1.63 3.09 23.51
CA GLY A 96 -1.31 3.01 22.09
C GLY A 96 0.10 3.51 21.78
N ILE A 97 0.50 4.62 22.40
CA ILE A 97 1.88 5.13 22.30
C ILE A 97 2.89 4.09 22.81
N GLU A 98 2.64 3.49 23.97
CA GLU A 98 3.49 2.45 24.57
C GLU A 98 3.63 1.23 23.65
N TYR A 99 2.53 0.76 23.05
CA TYR A 99 2.55 -0.40 22.17
C TYR A 99 3.48 -0.18 20.96
N TYR A 100 3.33 0.91 20.23
CA TYR A 100 4.20 1.17 19.07
C TYR A 100 5.63 1.56 19.45
N ASN A 101 5.85 2.17 20.62
CA ASN A 101 7.19 2.29 21.17
C ASN A 101 7.86 0.93 21.35
N ASN A 102 7.12 -0.05 21.86
CA ASN A 102 7.62 -1.39 22.07
C ASN A 102 7.90 -2.11 20.73
N VAL A 103 7.01 -1.97 19.73
CA VAL A 103 7.22 -2.53 18.39
C VAL A 103 8.48 -1.93 17.74
N ILE A 104 8.61 -0.60 17.74
CA ILE A 104 9.77 0.11 17.18
C ILE A 104 11.06 -0.30 17.88
N ASN A 105 11.07 -0.34 19.22
CA ASN A 105 12.23 -0.74 19.99
C ASN A 105 12.62 -2.20 19.76
N GLU A 106 11.64 -3.09 19.58
CA GLU A 106 11.93 -4.50 19.26
C GLU A 106 12.56 -4.63 17.87
N CYS A 107 12.10 -3.87 16.86
CA CYS A 107 12.75 -3.81 15.55
C CYS A 107 14.20 -3.35 15.67
N LEU A 108 14.44 -2.22 16.33
CA LEU A 108 15.76 -1.63 16.50
C LEU A 108 16.74 -2.52 17.29
N LYS A 109 16.25 -3.27 18.26
CA LYS A 109 17.02 -4.27 19.01
C LYS A 109 17.69 -5.31 18.08
N TYR A 110 17.05 -5.67 16.99
CA TYR A 110 17.57 -6.58 15.97
C TYR A 110 18.24 -5.88 14.78
N GLY A 111 18.36 -4.55 14.81
CA GLY A 111 18.91 -3.76 13.71
C GLY A 111 17.99 -3.70 12.49
N ILE A 112 16.68 -3.91 12.68
CA ILE A 112 15.64 -3.76 11.67
C ILE A 112 15.16 -2.31 11.68
N GLU A 113 15.30 -1.59 10.58
CA GLU A 113 14.86 -0.21 10.43
C GLU A 113 13.33 -0.16 10.28
N PRO A 114 12.59 0.58 11.13
CA PRO A 114 11.16 0.77 10.95
C PRO A 114 10.86 1.64 9.72
N LEU A 115 9.95 1.18 8.85
CA LEU A 115 9.33 1.95 7.77
C LEU A 115 7.85 2.10 8.11
N VAL A 116 7.46 3.26 8.63
CA VAL A 116 6.15 3.47 9.23
C VAL A 116 5.17 4.09 8.25
N THR A 117 4.06 3.40 8.00
CA THR A 117 2.90 3.92 7.26
C THR A 117 1.91 4.56 8.23
N MET A 118 1.53 5.82 7.99
CA MET A 118 0.63 6.57 8.86
C MET A 118 -0.82 6.11 8.71
N PHE A 119 -1.32 5.99 7.48
CA PHE A 119 -2.71 5.64 7.20
C PHE A 119 -2.80 4.47 6.23
N HIS A 120 -3.52 3.42 6.64
CA HIS A 120 -3.71 2.21 5.84
C HIS A 120 -5.17 1.75 5.89
N PHE A 121 -6.08 2.55 5.32
CA PHE A 121 -7.53 2.28 5.18
C PHE A 121 -8.34 2.23 6.49
N ASP A 122 -7.80 2.63 7.61
CA ASP A 122 -8.38 2.48 8.94
C ASP A 122 -8.81 3.81 9.56
N MET A 123 -9.63 4.58 8.82
CA MET A 123 -10.20 5.84 9.32
C MET A 123 -10.90 5.62 10.66
N PRO A 124 -10.64 6.44 11.71
CA PRO A 124 -11.39 6.39 12.95
C PRO A 124 -12.89 6.49 12.71
N ALA A 125 -13.70 5.58 13.26
CA ALA A 125 -15.15 5.57 13.05
C ALA A 125 -15.80 6.89 13.45
N ALA A 126 -15.34 7.54 14.52
CA ALA A 126 -15.82 8.85 14.93
C ALA A 126 -15.54 9.97 13.90
N LEU A 127 -14.49 9.86 13.10
CA LEU A 127 -14.21 10.79 12.00
C LEU A 127 -14.96 10.39 10.73
N ASP A 128 -15.15 9.09 10.54
CA ASP A 128 -15.95 8.56 9.43
C ASP A 128 -17.40 9.03 9.52
N GLU A 129 -18.01 8.99 10.70
CA GLU A 129 -19.34 9.57 11.01
C GLU A 129 -19.43 11.08 10.77
N ARG A 130 -18.30 11.79 10.81
CA ARG A 130 -18.19 13.24 10.52
C ARG A 130 -17.96 13.55 9.05
N GLY A 131 -18.00 12.55 8.17
CA GLY A 131 -17.83 12.68 6.73
C GLY A 131 -16.45 12.30 6.20
N SER A 132 -15.60 11.66 7.03
CA SER A 132 -14.32 11.12 6.58
C SER A 132 -13.48 12.15 5.81
N TRP A 133 -12.86 11.74 4.69
CA TRP A 133 -12.11 12.63 3.80
C TRP A 133 -12.97 13.66 3.06
N GLY A 134 -14.31 13.53 3.07
CA GLY A 134 -15.24 14.53 2.56
C GLY A 134 -15.32 15.80 3.42
N ASN A 135 -15.02 15.66 4.70
CA ASN A 135 -14.96 16.81 5.61
C ASN A 135 -13.64 17.56 5.43
N PRO A 136 -13.62 18.86 5.13
CA PRO A 136 -12.38 19.62 4.94
C PRO A 136 -11.49 19.66 6.18
N GLU A 137 -12.03 19.46 7.40
CA GLU A 137 -11.23 19.32 8.62
C GLU A 137 -10.35 18.06 8.62
N SER A 138 -10.61 17.09 7.74
CA SER A 138 -9.83 15.85 7.62
C SER A 138 -8.33 16.11 7.37
N VAL A 139 -8.01 17.20 6.69
CA VAL A 139 -6.65 17.68 6.50
C VAL A 139 -5.96 17.92 7.84
N ASP A 140 -6.61 18.67 8.72
CA ASP A 140 -6.05 19.02 10.03
C ASP A 140 -6.06 17.81 10.99
N TRP A 141 -7.05 16.92 10.88
CA TRP A 141 -7.07 15.68 11.67
C TRP A 141 -5.86 14.79 11.34
N PHE A 142 -5.56 14.60 10.05
CA PHE A 142 -4.43 13.80 9.63
C PHE A 142 -3.09 14.44 10.01
N VAL A 143 -2.94 15.74 9.83
CA VAL A 143 -1.74 16.49 10.21
C VAL A 143 -1.50 16.42 11.71
N ASN A 144 -2.56 16.53 12.53
CA ASN A 144 -2.45 16.36 13.98
C ASN A 144 -2.02 14.93 14.36
N PHE A 145 -2.58 13.92 13.71
CA PHE A 145 -2.15 12.53 13.91
C PHE A 145 -0.67 12.33 13.53
N ALA A 146 -0.24 12.85 12.38
CA ALA A 146 1.16 12.83 11.97
C ALA A 146 2.07 13.51 13.01
N LYS A 147 1.67 14.68 13.51
CA LYS A 147 2.40 15.41 14.56
C LYS A 147 2.59 14.55 15.83
N VAL A 148 1.53 13.92 16.32
CA VAL A 148 1.61 13.05 17.50
C VAL A 148 2.59 11.89 17.27
N MET A 149 2.59 11.29 16.08
CA MET A 149 3.57 10.24 15.75
C MET A 149 4.99 10.77 15.70
N TYR A 150 5.21 11.94 15.12
CA TYR A 150 6.55 12.55 15.06
C TYR A 150 7.09 12.91 16.44
N GLU A 151 6.25 13.43 17.33
CA GLU A 151 6.61 13.75 18.72
C GLU A 151 7.01 12.51 19.53
N ASN A 152 6.40 11.35 19.26
CA ASN A 152 6.60 10.13 20.07
C ASN A 152 7.61 9.15 19.47
N TYR A 153 7.84 9.18 18.16
CA TYR A 153 8.66 8.18 17.47
C TYR A 153 9.74 8.77 16.56
N GLY A 154 9.70 10.09 16.30
CA GLY A 154 10.61 10.76 15.37
C GLY A 154 12.08 10.74 15.80
N ASP A 155 12.36 10.47 17.08
CA ASP A 155 13.71 10.28 17.60
C ASP A 155 14.38 8.98 17.10
N ARG A 156 13.60 8.00 16.61
CA ARG A 156 14.05 6.65 16.25
C ARG A 156 13.61 6.19 14.86
N VAL A 157 12.45 6.63 14.37
CA VAL A 157 11.94 6.26 13.05
C VAL A 157 12.49 7.22 12.00
N LYS A 158 13.21 6.68 11.02
CA LYS A 158 13.84 7.45 9.94
C LYS A 158 13.01 7.50 8.66
N TYR A 159 12.16 6.49 8.42
CA TYR A 159 11.42 6.33 7.18
C TYR A 159 9.91 6.33 7.44
N TRP A 160 9.22 7.22 6.73
CA TRP A 160 7.78 7.42 6.87
C TRP A 160 7.07 7.30 5.53
N LEU A 161 5.87 6.75 5.55
CA LEU A 161 4.94 6.72 4.43
C LEU A 161 3.63 7.39 4.86
N THR A 162 3.06 8.24 4.01
CA THR A 162 1.87 9.00 4.36
C THR A 162 0.60 8.16 4.29
N ILE A 163 0.03 8.02 3.10
CA ILE A 163 -1.24 7.32 2.85
C ILE A 163 -0.97 6.11 1.96
N ASN A 164 -1.33 4.93 2.45
CA ASN A 164 -1.26 3.71 1.63
C ASN A 164 -2.35 3.73 0.57
N GLU A 165 -1.94 3.47 -0.68
CA GLU A 165 -2.85 3.28 -1.83
C GLU A 165 -3.95 4.35 -1.94
N GLN A 166 -3.59 5.63 -1.80
CA GLN A 166 -4.54 6.74 -1.94
C GLN A 166 -5.36 6.63 -3.23
N ASN A 167 -4.74 6.19 -4.31
CA ASN A 167 -5.42 5.98 -5.58
C ASN A 167 -6.51 4.90 -5.51
N MET A 168 -6.34 3.87 -4.68
CA MET A 168 -7.40 2.86 -4.48
C MET A 168 -8.58 3.43 -3.70
N LEU A 169 -8.35 4.32 -2.73
CA LEU A 169 -9.43 5.06 -2.07
C LEU A 169 -10.25 5.86 -3.08
N THR A 170 -9.60 6.53 -4.03
CA THR A 170 -10.27 7.34 -5.06
C THR A 170 -10.98 6.49 -6.11
N LEU A 171 -10.31 5.47 -6.64
CA LEU A 171 -10.81 4.69 -7.78
C LEU A 171 -11.86 3.66 -7.37
N VAL A 172 -11.77 3.10 -6.17
CA VAL A 172 -12.61 1.98 -5.73
C VAL A 172 -13.22 2.17 -4.35
N GLY A 173 -12.84 3.22 -3.65
CA GLY A 173 -13.28 3.48 -2.27
C GLY A 173 -14.79 3.41 -2.05
N PRO A 174 -15.63 4.00 -2.91
CA PRO A 174 -17.07 3.87 -2.79
C PRO A 174 -17.57 2.43 -2.87
N VAL A 175 -16.94 1.59 -3.69
CA VAL A 175 -17.33 0.18 -3.88
C VAL A 175 -16.88 -0.69 -2.70
N ILE A 176 -15.66 -0.47 -2.20
CA ILE A 176 -15.10 -1.26 -1.09
C ILE A 176 -15.44 -0.68 0.30
N GLY A 177 -16.21 0.40 0.36
CA GLY A 177 -16.67 1.00 1.62
C GLY A 177 -15.56 1.66 2.45
N THR A 178 -14.57 2.24 1.79
CA THR A 178 -13.49 3.02 2.43
C THR A 178 -13.55 4.52 2.13
N LEU A 179 -14.45 4.93 1.23
CA LEU A 179 -14.77 6.30 0.90
C LEU A 179 -16.30 6.41 0.75
N HIS A 180 -16.89 7.41 1.35
CA HIS A 180 -18.34 7.58 1.39
C HIS A 180 -18.79 8.78 0.57
N LEU A 181 -19.87 8.58 -0.20
CA LEU A 181 -20.54 9.67 -0.90
C LEU A 181 -21.65 10.23 -0.02
N PRO A 182 -21.84 11.56 0.01
CA PRO A 182 -22.95 12.17 0.72
C PRO A 182 -24.31 11.67 0.21
N GLU A 183 -25.29 11.57 1.10
CA GLU A 183 -26.66 11.21 0.72
C GLU A 183 -27.20 12.24 -0.29
N GLY A 184 -27.78 11.77 -1.40
CA GLY A 184 -28.30 12.62 -2.47
C GLY A 184 -27.22 13.25 -3.35
N CYS A 185 -25.99 12.75 -3.32
CA CYS A 185 -24.92 13.21 -4.21
C CYS A 185 -25.36 13.15 -5.68
N THR A 186 -25.22 14.26 -6.39
CA THR A 186 -25.60 14.38 -7.80
C THR A 186 -24.41 14.36 -8.76
N ASN A 187 -23.19 14.53 -8.23
CA ASN A 187 -21.94 14.42 -8.99
C ASN A 187 -20.91 13.66 -8.16
N GLU A 188 -20.90 12.32 -8.33
CA GLU A 188 -20.02 11.42 -7.58
C GLU A 188 -18.55 11.68 -7.88
N ILE A 189 -18.21 11.98 -9.14
CA ILE A 189 -16.83 12.27 -9.56
C ILE A 189 -16.32 13.49 -8.78
N LYS A 190 -17.11 14.55 -8.67
CA LYS A 190 -16.74 15.75 -7.92
C LYS A 190 -16.46 15.45 -6.47
N GLU A 191 -17.35 14.70 -5.80
CA GLU A 191 -17.18 14.33 -4.40
C GLU A 191 -15.94 13.45 -4.17
N ILE A 192 -15.73 12.45 -5.01
CA ILE A 192 -14.55 11.57 -4.95
C ILE A 192 -13.26 12.40 -5.10
N TYR A 193 -13.19 13.27 -6.11
CA TYR A 193 -11.98 14.06 -6.36
C TYR A 193 -11.79 15.22 -5.37
N GLN A 194 -12.85 15.71 -4.72
CA GLN A 194 -12.71 16.62 -3.60
C GLN A 194 -12.13 15.93 -2.37
N GLN A 195 -12.58 14.71 -2.05
CA GLN A 195 -11.99 13.89 -0.99
C GLN A 195 -10.52 13.55 -1.29
N ASN A 196 -10.23 13.20 -2.54
CA ASN A 196 -8.85 13.00 -2.99
C ASN A 196 -7.99 14.26 -2.81
N HIS A 197 -8.54 15.44 -3.09
CA HIS A 197 -7.84 16.73 -2.90
C HIS A 197 -7.47 16.95 -1.42
N HIS A 198 -8.41 16.69 -0.50
CA HIS A 198 -8.12 16.78 0.94
C HIS A 198 -6.99 15.81 1.35
N MET A 199 -6.98 14.56 0.85
CA MET A 199 -5.89 13.62 1.10
C MET A 199 -4.55 14.12 0.55
N LEU A 200 -4.53 14.70 -0.65
CA LEU A 200 -3.32 15.28 -1.25
C LEU A 200 -2.75 16.44 -0.43
N VAL A 201 -3.61 17.33 0.03
CA VAL A 201 -3.21 18.46 0.89
C VAL A 201 -2.74 17.96 2.25
N ALA A 202 -3.44 16.99 2.85
CA ALA A 202 -3.09 16.41 4.14
C ALA A 202 -1.70 15.75 4.10
N GLN A 203 -1.42 14.97 3.06
CA GLN A 203 -0.11 14.33 2.91
C GLN A 203 0.99 15.35 2.64
N ALA A 204 0.75 16.40 1.85
CA ALA A 204 1.73 17.44 1.58
C ALA A 204 2.11 18.19 2.88
N LYS A 205 1.09 18.58 3.67
CA LYS A 205 1.32 19.20 4.99
C LYS A 205 2.07 18.26 5.96
N ALA A 206 1.73 16.96 5.96
CA ALA A 206 2.43 15.98 6.80
C ALA A 206 3.89 15.80 6.40
N MET A 207 4.21 15.81 5.09
CA MET A 207 5.59 15.77 4.59
C MET A 207 6.39 17.01 5.02
N ALA A 208 5.82 18.20 4.84
CA ALA A 208 6.46 19.45 5.27
C ALA A 208 6.71 19.45 6.79
N LEU A 209 5.74 19.01 7.58
CA LEU A 209 5.84 18.89 9.04
C LEU A 209 6.91 17.86 9.45
N CYS A 210 7.05 16.76 8.74
CA CYS A 210 8.12 15.77 8.97
C CYS A 210 9.50 16.43 8.85
N HIS A 211 9.74 17.14 7.78
CA HIS A 211 11.01 17.81 7.54
C HIS A 211 11.31 18.90 8.59
N GLU A 212 10.28 19.58 9.09
CA GLU A 212 10.42 20.57 10.16
C GLU A 212 10.74 19.92 11.51
N MET A 213 9.99 18.88 11.89
CA MET A 213 10.06 18.30 13.24
C MET A 213 11.19 17.30 13.41
N ILE A 214 11.55 16.57 12.34
CA ILE A 214 12.51 15.46 12.40
C ILE A 214 13.61 15.66 11.35
N PRO A 215 14.59 16.52 11.59
CA PRO A 215 15.69 16.74 10.65
C PRO A 215 16.41 15.44 10.30
N GLY A 216 16.48 15.11 9.01
CA GLY A 216 17.12 13.90 8.49
C GLY A 216 16.23 12.67 8.35
N ALA A 217 14.98 12.71 8.81
CA ALA A 217 14.00 11.70 8.44
C ALA A 217 13.65 11.80 6.95
N LYS A 218 13.15 10.69 6.40
CA LYS A 218 12.75 10.55 5.01
C LYS A 218 11.28 10.19 4.95
N ILE A 219 10.52 10.86 4.08
CA ILE A 219 9.09 10.64 3.94
C ILE A 219 8.68 10.54 2.46
N GLY A 220 7.69 9.71 2.17
CA GLY A 220 7.16 9.55 0.82
C GLY A 220 5.71 9.07 0.77
N PRO A 221 5.08 9.09 -0.42
CA PRO A 221 3.79 8.48 -0.68
C PRO A 221 3.91 6.95 -0.80
N ALA A 222 2.79 6.24 -0.79
CA ALA A 222 2.74 4.80 -1.05
C ALA A 222 1.53 4.40 -1.93
N PRO A 223 1.39 4.92 -3.15
CA PRO A 223 0.31 4.53 -4.04
C PRO A 223 0.51 3.12 -4.62
N ASN A 224 -0.59 2.51 -5.09
CA ASN A 224 -0.54 1.29 -5.90
C ASN A 224 -0.31 1.68 -7.36
N ILE A 225 0.85 1.41 -7.90
CA ILE A 225 1.21 1.79 -9.27
C ILE A 225 1.21 0.57 -10.18
N SER A 226 0.41 0.65 -11.22
CA SER A 226 0.30 -0.35 -12.28
C SER A 226 0.43 0.33 -13.64
N LEU A 227 1.49 0.05 -14.37
CA LEU A 227 1.57 0.52 -15.76
C LEU A 227 0.38 0.00 -16.55
N VAL A 228 -0.20 0.84 -17.42
CA VAL A 228 -1.34 0.47 -18.25
C VAL A 228 -0.87 0.21 -19.68
N TYR A 229 -1.17 -1.00 -20.17
CA TYR A 229 -0.95 -1.38 -21.55
C TYR A 229 -2.14 -1.03 -22.44
N PRO A 230 -1.93 -0.58 -23.68
CA PRO A 230 -2.99 -0.62 -24.69
C PRO A 230 -3.27 -2.08 -25.09
N ALA A 231 -4.54 -2.45 -25.27
CA ALA A 231 -4.94 -3.79 -25.71
C ALA A 231 -4.41 -4.15 -27.09
N SER A 232 -4.17 -3.13 -27.92
CA SER A 232 -3.57 -3.28 -29.25
C SER A 232 -2.73 -2.06 -29.64
N CYS A 233 -2.12 -2.11 -30.84
CA CYS A 233 -1.40 -0.96 -31.40
C CYS A 233 -2.33 0.05 -32.12
N LYS A 234 -3.65 -0.02 -31.95
CA LYS A 234 -4.56 1.00 -32.47
C LYS A 234 -4.29 2.33 -31.74
N PRO A 235 -4.23 3.46 -32.43
CA PRO A 235 -4.01 4.77 -31.78
C PRO A 235 -5.01 5.08 -30.68
N GLU A 236 -6.27 4.66 -30.83
CA GLU A 236 -7.34 4.86 -29.85
C GLU A 236 -7.07 4.08 -28.54
N ASP A 237 -6.58 2.85 -28.62
CA ASP A 237 -6.20 2.04 -27.45
C ASP A 237 -4.98 2.65 -26.74
N VAL A 238 -4.04 3.23 -27.49
CA VAL A 238 -2.89 3.95 -26.93
C VAL A 238 -3.33 5.19 -26.15
N LEU A 239 -4.29 5.96 -26.69
CA LEU A 239 -4.86 7.12 -25.98
C LEU A 239 -5.62 6.67 -24.71
N ALA A 240 -6.42 5.60 -24.80
CA ALA A 240 -7.11 5.04 -23.66
C ALA A 240 -6.13 4.61 -22.54
N ALA A 241 -5.00 3.99 -22.89
CA ALA A 241 -3.96 3.64 -21.93
C ALA A 241 -3.30 4.87 -21.29
N GLN A 242 -3.09 5.96 -22.04
CA GLN A 242 -2.61 7.22 -21.47
C GLN A 242 -3.64 7.85 -20.52
N ASN A 243 -4.92 7.81 -20.86
CA ASN A 243 -6.02 8.31 -20.03
C ASN A 243 -6.04 7.58 -18.68
N TYR A 244 -6.03 6.25 -18.72
CA TYR A 244 -6.07 5.45 -17.48
C TYR A 244 -4.78 5.60 -16.64
N ASN A 245 -3.60 5.64 -17.28
CA ASN A 245 -2.36 5.95 -16.57
C ASN A 245 -2.43 7.29 -15.84
N ALA A 246 -3.03 8.31 -16.42
CA ALA A 246 -3.10 9.64 -15.83
C ALA A 246 -3.91 9.64 -14.53
N ILE A 247 -5.11 9.02 -14.52
CA ILE A 247 -5.99 8.99 -13.35
C ILE A 247 -5.63 7.92 -12.33
N ARG A 248 -5.05 6.78 -12.76
CA ARG A 248 -4.67 5.68 -11.88
C ARG A 248 -3.34 5.91 -11.18
N ASN A 249 -2.35 6.43 -11.91
CA ASN A 249 -0.96 6.48 -11.47
C ASN A 249 -0.46 7.92 -11.31
N TRP A 250 -0.46 8.69 -12.39
CA TRP A 250 0.31 9.93 -12.44
C TRP A 250 -0.30 11.05 -11.62
N LEU A 251 -1.62 11.11 -11.48
CA LEU A 251 -2.28 12.09 -10.62
C LEU A 251 -1.63 12.15 -9.23
N TYR A 252 -1.46 11.01 -8.59
CA TYR A 252 -1.01 10.92 -7.20
C TYR A 252 0.48 11.25 -7.05
N LEU A 253 1.29 10.76 -7.99
CA LEU A 253 2.74 11.03 -7.95
C LEU A 253 3.09 12.43 -8.45
N ASP A 254 2.40 12.97 -9.48
CA ASP A 254 2.58 14.36 -9.93
C ASP A 254 2.23 15.32 -8.80
N MET A 255 1.12 15.06 -8.08
CA MET A 255 0.72 15.87 -6.94
C MET A 255 1.70 15.77 -5.76
N ALA A 256 2.18 14.56 -5.46
CA ALA A 256 3.14 14.37 -4.36
C ALA A 256 4.50 15.03 -4.66
N VAL A 257 4.99 14.93 -5.92
CA VAL A 257 6.34 15.37 -6.28
C VAL A 257 6.37 16.83 -6.76
N TYR A 258 5.37 17.25 -7.54
CA TYR A 258 5.35 18.58 -8.16
C TYR A 258 4.31 19.52 -7.56
N GLY A 259 3.34 19.00 -6.79
CA GLY A 259 2.27 19.80 -6.19
C GLY A 259 1.26 20.35 -7.19
N VAL A 260 1.17 19.76 -8.39
CA VAL A 260 0.29 20.23 -9.46
C VAL A 260 -0.47 19.08 -10.12
N TYR A 261 -1.74 19.31 -10.44
CA TYR A 261 -2.54 18.39 -11.25
C TYR A 261 -1.98 18.33 -12.67
N ASN A 262 -1.83 17.13 -13.23
CA ASN A 262 -1.46 17.02 -14.64
C ASN A 262 -2.61 17.47 -15.55
N ASN A 263 -2.26 17.95 -16.74
CA ASN A 263 -3.20 18.58 -17.65
C ASN A 263 -4.34 17.64 -18.09
N LEU A 264 -4.06 16.35 -18.28
CA LEU A 264 -5.08 15.40 -18.73
C LEU A 264 -6.12 15.15 -17.64
N VAL A 265 -5.68 14.97 -16.40
CA VAL A 265 -6.59 14.83 -15.25
C VAL A 265 -7.39 16.11 -15.05
N TRP A 266 -6.77 17.28 -15.16
CA TRP A 266 -7.49 18.56 -15.00
C TRP A 266 -8.57 18.73 -16.07
N ALA A 267 -8.26 18.45 -17.34
CA ALA A 267 -9.24 18.50 -18.42
C ALA A 267 -10.40 17.49 -18.24
N TYR A 268 -10.08 16.29 -17.72
CA TYR A 268 -11.10 15.32 -17.35
C TYR A 268 -12.03 15.84 -16.24
N LEU A 269 -11.47 16.47 -15.23
CA LEU A 269 -12.26 17.06 -14.13
C LEU A 269 -13.11 18.25 -14.57
N GLU A 270 -12.60 19.09 -15.47
CA GLU A 270 -13.36 20.19 -16.09
C GLU A 270 -14.56 19.68 -16.89
N GLU A 271 -14.38 18.64 -17.70
CA GLU A 271 -15.45 18.03 -18.51
C GLU A 271 -16.59 17.45 -17.65
N HIS A 272 -16.26 17.02 -16.41
CA HIS A 272 -17.22 16.43 -15.48
C HIS A 272 -17.75 17.41 -14.41
N ASP A 273 -17.46 18.71 -14.52
CA ASP A 273 -17.76 19.70 -13.48
C ASP A 273 -17.25 19.28 -12.09
N ALA A 274 -16.10 18.61 -12.06
CA ALA A 274 -15.54 17.90 -10.90
C ALA A 274 -14.21 18.49 -10.37
N CYS A 275 -13.80 19.66 -10.84
CA CYS A 275 -12.61 20.32 -10.34
C CYS A 275 -12.73 20.56 -8.83
N PRO A 276 -11.76 20.14 -8.02
CA PRO A 276 -11.80 20.30 -6.58
C PRO A 276 -11.72 21.79 -6.20
N THR A 277 -12.41 22.13 -5.12
CA THR A 277 -12.31 23.45 -4.50
C THR A 277 -11.05 23.51 -3.65
N PHE A 278 -10.21 24.49 -3.91
CA PHE A 278 -9.02 24.78 -3.10
C PHE A 278 -9.39 25.70 -1.93
N ALA A 279 -9.08 25.28 -0.72
CA ALA A 279 -9.13 26.14 0.44
C ALA A 279 -7.91 27.12 0.45
N PRO A 280 -8.01 28.26 1.16
CA PRO A 280 -6.88 29.16 1.33
C PRO A 280 -5.65 28.43 1.90
N GLY A 281 -4.52 28.47 1.19
CA GLY A 281 -3.27 27.82 1.59
C GLY A 281 -3.02 26.45 0.98
N ASP A 282 -4.02 25.80 0.34
CA ASP A 282 -3.84 24.47 -0.25
C ASP A 282 -2.75 24.45 -1.33
N ALA A 283 -2.78 25.40 -2.26
CA ALA A 283 -1.77 25.49 -3.32
C ALA A 283 -0.36 25.69 -2.78
N GLU A 284 -0.19 26.42 -1.69
CA GLU A 284 1.10 26.60 -1.02
C GLU A 284 1.53 25.32 -0.31
N ALA A 285 0.61 24.66 0.40
CA ALA A 285 0.90 23.38 1.05
C ALA A 285 1.33 22.30 0.06
N LEU A 286 0.62 22.15 -1.05
CA LEU A 286 0.95 21.21 -2.12
C LEU A 286 2.33 21.51 -2.74
N LYS A 287 2.68 22.77 -2.89
CA LYS A 287 4.00 23.18 -3.41
C LYS A 287 5.15 22.90 -2.44
N ASN A 288 4.88 23.00 -1.13
CA ASN A 288 5.91 22.91 -0.09
C ASN A 288 6.12 21.48 0.44
N GLY A 289 5.12 20.60 0.30
CA GLY A 289 5.21 19.20 0.71
C GLY A 289 5.80 18.34 -0.39
N HIS A 290 7.05 17.89 -0.24
CA HIS A 290 7.68 17.02 -1.22
C HIS A 290 8.22 15.74 -0.58
N PRO A 291 8.20 14.61 -1.31
CA PRO A 291 8.77 13.38 -0.84
C PRO A 291 10.29 13.34 -1.02
N ASP A 292 10.98 12.61 -0.14
CA ASP A 292 12.39 12.24 -0.30
C ASP A 292 12.58 11.02 -1.18
N PHE A 293 11.57 10.15 -1.26
CA PHE A 293 11.54 8.92 -2.03
C PHE A 293 10.10 8.57 -2.40
N ILE A 294 9.93 7.64 -3.32
CA ILE A 294 8.62 7.09 -3.67
C ILE A 294 8.53 5.67 -3.15
N GLY A 295 7.66 5.43 -2.14
CA GLY A 295 7.14 4.11 -1.83
C GLY A 295 6.03 3.77 -2.82
N PHE A 296 5.92 2.51 -3.22
CA PHE A 296 4.83 2.07 -4.08
C PHE A 296 4.52 0.58 -3.92
N ASN A 297 3.25 0.25 -4.11
CA ASN A 297 2.76 -1.12 -4.17
C ASN A 297 2.62 -1.56 -5.61
N TYR A 298 2.97 -2.82 -5.92
CA TYR A 298 2.80 -3.41 -7.23
C TYR A 298 2.34 -4.85 -7.12
N TYR A 299 1.23 -5.19 -7.78
CA TYR A 299 0.73 -6.56 -7.84
C TYR A 299 0.60 -7.06 -9.28
N ASN A 300 0.12 -6.22 -10.18
CA ASN A 300 -0.09 -6.50 -11.59
C ASN A 300 0.02 -5.23 -12.43
N THR A 301 0.05 -5.37 -13.75
CA THR A 301 -0.23 -4.30 -14.70
C THR A 301 -1.73 -4.20 -14.97
N ALA A 302 -2.16 -3.10 -15.56
CA ALA A 302 -3.50 -2.98 -16.12
C ALA A 302 -3.42 -3.02 -17.65
N THR A 303 -4.52 -3.38 -18.31
CA THR A 303 -4.65 -3.30 -19.77
C THR A 303 -6.00 -2.66 -20.10
N CYS A 304 -6.06 -1.82 -21.10
CA CYS A 304 -7.30 -1.20 -21.55
C CYS A 304 -7.35 -0.99 -23.07
N GLU A 305 -8.56 -0.84 -23.57
CA GLU A 305 -8.87 -0.48 -24.94
C GLU A 305 -9.72 0.81 -24.99
N ALA A 306 -9.94 1.32 -26.17
CA ALA A 306 -10.78 2.49 -26.36
C ALA A 306 -12.20 2.24 -25.85
N SER A 307 -12.77 3.23 -25.15
CA SER A 307 -14.15 3.21 -24.70
C SER A 307 -15.12 3.27 -25.87
N ASP A 308 -16.24 2.55 -25.77
CA ASP A 308 -17.39 2.69 -26.68
C ASP A 308 -18.55 3.46 -26.03
N GLY A 309 -18.36 3.96 -24.81
CA GLY A 309 -19.35 4.74 -24.08
C GLY A 309 -20.39 3.90 -23.32
N THR A 310 -20.23 2.57 -23.28
CA THR A 310 -21.20 1.66 -22.62
C THR A 310 -20.69 1.07 -21.30
N GLU A 311 -19.51 1.47 -20.85
CA GLU A 311 -18.89 0.95 -19.64
C GLU A 311 -19.72 1.27 -18.41
N THR A 312 -19.85 0.26 -17.53
CA THR A 312 -20.46 0.40 -16.21
C THR A 312 -19.49 -0.12 -15.16
N MET A 313 -19.54 0.45 -13.97
CA MET A 313 -18.75 -0.04 -12.85
C MET A 313 -19.25 -1.43 -12.44
N ASP A 314 -18.35 -2.43 -12.42
CA ASP A 314 -18.65 -3.75 -11.90
C ASP A 314 -18.66 -3.71 -10.36
N PRO A 315 -19.79 -3.92 -9.69
CA PRO A 315 -19.86 -3.91 -8.24
C PRO A 315 -19.10 -5.05 -7.57
N GLY A 316 -18.73 -6.10 -8.32
CA GLY A 316 -17.89 -7.21 -7.84
C GLY A 316 -16.39 -7.03 -8.07
N ALA A 317 -15.99 -5.91 -8.69
CA ALA A 317 -14.59 -5.65 -8.98
C ALA A 317 -13.78 -5.37 -7.71
N ASP A 318 -12.63 -6.01 -7.57
CA ASP A 318 -11.64 -5.68 -6.56
C ASP A 318 -10.67 -4.59 -7.06
N GLN A 319 -9.69 -4.23 -6.22
CA GLN A 319 -8.71 -3.19 -6.54
C GLN A 319 -7.75 -3.54 -7.70
N GLN A 320 -7.69 -4.81 -8.10
CA GLN A 320 -6.81 -5.28 -9.19
C GLN A 320 -7.59 -5.67 -10.45
N THR A 321 -8.91 -5.54 -10.44
CA THR A 321 -9.75 -5.88 -11.60
C THR A 321 -9.65 -4.79 -12.68
N ALA A 322 -9.62 -5.21 -13.94
CA ALA A 322 -9.71 -4.29 -15.08
C ALA A 322 -11.04 -3.53 -15.03
N ARG A 323 -10.98 -2.20 -15.11
CA ARG A 323 -12.13 -1.30 -15.00
C ARG A 323 -12.33 -0.54 -16.30
N GLY A 324 -13.46 0.12 -16.41
CA GLY A 324 -13.77 1.01 -17.49
C GLY A 324 -14.43 2.27 -17.00
N GLU A 325 -14.29 3.34 -17.78
CA GLU A 325 -14.98 4.60 -17.59
C GLU A 325 -15.50 5.09 -18.93
N ALA A 326 -16.80 5.29 -19.01
CA ALA A 326 -17.50 5.61 -20.26
C ALA A 326 -16.92 6.85 -20.93
N GLY A 327 -16.56 6.71 -22.21
CA GLY A 327 -15.94 7.78 -23.00
C GLY A 327 -14.45 8.01 -22.72
N PHE A 328 -13.83 7.29 -21.76
CA PHE A 328 -12.45 7.56 -21.37
C PHE A 328 -11.52 6.36 -21.60
N TYR A 329 -11.89 5.17 -21.11
CA TYR A 329 -11.19 3.90 -21.38
C TYR A 329 -12.08 2.71 -21.01
N ARG A 330 -11.80 1.53 -21.59
CA ARG A 330 -12.40 0.25 -21.21
C ARG A 330 -11.33 -0.71 -20.71
N GLY A 331 -11.52 -1.29 -19.53
CA GLY A 331 -10.66 -2.33 -18.98
C GLY A 331 -10.66 -3.58 -19.86
N PHE A 332 -9.49 -4.18 -20.01
CA PHE A 332 -9.28 -5.35 -20.85
C PHE A 332 -8.39 -6.36 -20.12
N LYS A 333 -8.78 -7.63 -20.11
CA LYS A 333 -7.96 -8.70 -19.53
C LYS A 333 -6.85 -9.07 -20.50
N ASN A 334 -5.59 -9.00 -20.07
CA ASN A 334 -4.45 -9.30 -20.93
C ASN A 334 -4.35 -10.82 -21.21
N PRO A 335 -4.53 -11.26 -22.47
CA PRO A 335 -4.50 -12.69 -22.81
C PRO A 335 -3.09 -13.29 -22.75
N ASN A 336 -2.05 -12.47 -22.60
CA ASN A 336 -0.65 -12.90 -22.62
C ASN A 336 -0.09 -13.12 -21.20
N LEU A 337 -0.86 -12.82 -20.15
CA LEU A 337 -0.41 -12.91 -18.77
C LEU A 337 -1.09 -14.08 -18.05
N PRO A 338 -0.32 -14.91 -17.30
CA PRO A 338 -0.90 -15.88 -16.38
C PRO A 338 -1.54 -15.17 -15.20
N THR A 339 -2.39 -15.87 -14.46
CA THR A 339 -3.06 -15.35 -13.27
C THR A 339 -2.74 -16.16 -12.02
N THR A 340 -2.83 -15.53 -10.85
CA THR A 340 -2.84 -16.20 -9.55
C THR A 340 -4.12 -17.02 -9.37
N GLU A 341 -4.20 -17.84 -8.31
CA GLU A 341 -5.41 -18.56 -7.91
C GLU A 341 -6.61 -17.62 -7.66
N PHE A 342 -6.35 -16.35 -7.32
CA PHE A 342 -7.33 -15.31 -7.10
C PHE A 342 -7.56 -14.39 -8.33
N GLY A 343 -7.10 -14.80 -9.51
CA GLY A 343 -7.39 -14.14 -10.78
C GLY A 343 -6.53 -12.92 -11.10
N TRP A 344 -5.59 -12.53 -10.25
CA TRP A 344 -4.69 -11.38 -10.50
C TRP A 344 -3.62 -11.74 -11.52
N GLU A 345 -3.41 -10.88 -12.50
CA GLU A 345 -2.40 -11.08 -13.54
C GLU A 345 -0.98 -11.02 -12.96
N ILE A 346 -0.10 -11.91 -13.43
CA ILE A 346 1.29 -11.99 -12.98
C ILE A 346 2.17 -11.40 -14.08
N ASP A 347 2.77 -10.23 -13.82
CA ASP A 347 3.60 -9.53 -14.80
C ASP A 347 4.91 -8.97 -14.21
N PRO A 348 5.95 -9.80 -14.09
CA PRO A 348 7.26 -9.33 -13.64
C PRO A 348 7.91 -8.32 -14.62
N MET A 349 7.66 -8.45 -15.93
CA MET A 349 8.22 -7.50 -16.92
C MET A 349 7.55 -6.14 -16.84
N GLY A 350 6.24 -6.11 -16.62
CA GLY A 350 5.48 -4.90 -16.34
C GLY A 350 5.93 -4.20 -15.08
N PHE A 351 6.36 -4.96 -14.07
CA PHE A 351 6.98 -4.39 -12.88
C PHE A 351 8.23 -3.56 -13.20
N ARG A 352 9.17 -4.12 -13.99
CA ARG A 352 10.34 -3.37 -14.47
C ARG A 352 9.95 -2.15 -15.29
N ALA A 353 8.96 -2.31 -16.19
CA ALA A 353 8.48 -1.21 -17.01
C ALA A 353 7.89 -0.08 -16.12
N THR A 354 7.11 -0.42 -15.10
CA THR A 354 6.56 0.51 -14.10
C THR A 354 7.67 1.26 -13.35
N ILE A 355 8.68 0.56 -12.84
CA ILE A 355 9.84 1.17 -12.17
C ILE A 355 10.56 2.16 -13.10
N ARG A 356 10.81 1.77 -14.34
CA ARG A 356 11.48 2.62 -15.34
C ARG A 356 10.69 3.88 -15.67
N GLU A 357 9.37 3.74 -15.82
CA GLU A 357 8.48 4.86 -16.13
C GLU A 357 8.47 5.87 -14.98
N MET A 358 8.28 5.40 -13.73
CA MET A 358 8.34 6.26 -12.55
C MET A 358 9.68 6.95 -12.41
N TYR A 359 10.78 6.20 -12.52
CA TYR A 359 12.11 6.80 -12.37
C TYR A 359 12.43 7.82 -13.48
N SER A 360 12.00 7.53 -14.72
CA SER A 360 12.14 8.46 -15.83
C SER A 360 11.42 9.79 -15.58
N ARG A 361 10.24 9.72 -14.93
CA ARG A 361 9.38 10.88 -14.68
C ARG A 361 9.81 11.69 -13.46
N TYR A 362 10.21 11.05 -12.36
CA TYR A 362 10.40 11.73 -11.07
C TYR A 362 11.84 11.80 -10.59
N ARG A 363 12.73 10.91 -10.99
CA ARG A 363 14.15 10.89 -10.60
C ARG A 363 14.39 10.86 -9.09
N LEU A 364 13.46 10.27 -8.33
CA LEU A 364 13.60 10.04 -6.89
C LEU A 364 13.94 8.58 -6.61
N PRO A 365 14.65 8.29 -5.51
CA PRO A 365 14.82 6.92 -5.03
C PRO A 365 13.46 6.24 -4.81
N MET A 366 13.37 4.94 -5.04
CA MET A 366 12.12 4.19 -4.93
C MET A 366 12.27 2.97 -4.02
N ILE A 367 11.23 2.67 -3.27
CA ILE A 367 11.11 1.43 -2.50
C ILE A 367 9.79 0.72 -2.83
N VAL A 368 9.87 -0.57 -3.07
CA VAL A 368 8.67 -1.40 -3.19
C VAL A 368 8.13 -1.63 -1.80
N THR A 369 6.95 -1.11 -1.51
CA THR A 369 6.30 -1.21 -0.20
C THR A 369 5.34 -2.38 -0.09
N GLU A 370 4.85 -2.90 -1.23
CA GLU A 370 4.12 -4.16 -1.32
C GLU A 370 4.34 -4.80 -2.69
N ASN A 371 4.55 -6.10 -2.70
CA ASN A 371 4.52 -6.98 -3.88
C ASN A 371 4.36 -8.41 -3.40
N GLY A 372 3.49 -9.20 -3.98
CA GLY A 372 3.26 -10.58 -3.54
C GLY A 372 2.08 -11.23 -4.22
N LEU A 373 1.86 -12.48 -3.90
CA LEU A 373 0.67 -13.22 -4.31
C LEU A 373 -0.01 -13.87 -3.11
N GLY A 374 -1.34 -13.80 -3.10
CA GLY A 374 -2.16 -14.60 -2.21
C GLY A 374 -2.35 -16.00 -2.76
N ALA A 375 -2.33 -17.00 -1.88
CA ALA A 375 -2.53 -18.41 -2.23
C ALA A 375 -3.23 -19.17 -1.11
N TYR A 376 -3.78 -20.35 -1.44
CA TYR A 376 -4.35 -21.30 -0.48
C TYR A 376 -3.26 -22.15 0.18
N ASP A 377 -2.41 -21.53 1.01
CA ASP A 377 -1.34 -22.24 1.71
C ASP A 377 -1.91 -23.27 2.71
N LYS A 378 -1.28 -24.41 2.80
CA LYS A 378 -1.68 -25.50 3.71
C LYS A 378 -0.51 -25.92 4.59
N LEU A 379 -0.78 -26.00 5.89
CA LEU A 379 0.13 -26.63 6.84
C LEU A 379 0.03 -28.15 6.69
N THR A 380 1.16 -28.81 6.41
CA THR A 380 1.26 -30.26 6.32
C THR A 380 1.37 -30.90 7.70
N GLU A 381 1.17 -32.24 7.80
CA GLU A 381 1.24 -32.97 9.07
C GLU A 381 2.60 -32.88 9.75
N ASP A 382 3.67 -32.70 8.98
CA ASP A 382 5.04 -32.50 9.50
C ASP A 382 5.37 -31.02 9.85
N GLY A 383 4.36 -30.14 9.87
CA GLY A 383 4.50 -28.74 10.28
C GLY A 383 5.18 -27.85 9.25
N LYS A 384 5.09 -28.19 7.96
CA LYS A 384 5.66 -27.40 6.84
C LYS A 384 4.58 -26.76 5.99
N VAL A 385 4.97 -25.72 5.27
CA VAL A 385 4.16 -25.12 4.21
C VAL A 385 5.01 -24.99 2.95
N HIS A 386 4.63 -25.78 1.94
CA HIS A 386 5.34 -25.82 0.66
C HIS A 386 4.75 -24.79 -0.29
N ASP A 387 5.39 -23.65 -0.44
CA ASP A 387 4.93 -22.51 -1.23
C ASP A 387 5.88 -22.12 -2.36
N GLN A 388 6.34 -23.11 -3.13
CA GLN A 388 7.25 -22.95 -4.27
C GLN A 388 6.72 -21.92 -5.29
N TYR A 389 5.40 -21.83 -5.47
CA TYR A 389 4.77 -20.81 -6.34
C TYR A 389 5.06 -19.38 -5.87
N ARG A 390 5.17 -19.13 -4.55
CA ARG A 390 5.53 -17.82 -3.99
C ARG A 390 7.01 -17.53 -4.24
N ILE A 391 7.89 -18.52 -4.07
CA ILE A 391 9.31 -18.40 -4.39
C ILE A 391 9.48 -18.02 -5.86
N GLU A 392 8.82 -18.73 -6.77
CA GLU A 392 8.89 -18.46 -8.21
C GLU A 392 8.38 -17.06 -8.56
N TYR A 393 7.27 -16.64 -7.96
CA TYR A 393 6.71 -15.29 -8.15
C TYR A 393 7.71 -14.20 -7.71
N LEU A 394 8.21 -14.29 -6.47
CA LEU A 394 9.15 -13.32 -5.91
C LEU A 394 10.47 -13.28 -6.65
N ARG A 395 11.02 -14.46 -7.01
CA ARG A 395 12.24 -14.56 -7.81
C ARG A 395 12.12 -13.80 -9.12
N LYS A 396 11.06 -14.06 -9.89
CA LYS A 396 10.84 -13.39 -11.18
C LYS A 396 10.71 -11.88 -11.03
N HIS A 397 10.09 -11.40 -9.96
CA HIS A 397 9.96 -9.96 -9.69
C HIS A 397 11.32 -9.36 -9.26
N LEU A 398 12.08 -10.02 -8.39
CA LEU A 398 13.40 -9.55 -7.95
C LEU A 398 14.42 -9.51 -9.10
N GLU A 399 14.40 -10.48 -10.02
CA GLU A 399 15.18 -10.43 -11.27
C GLU A 399 14.87 -9.13 -12.05
N GLN A 400 13.61 -8.70 -12.09
CA GLN A 400 13.24 -7.47 -12.77
C GLN A 400 13.62 -6.21 -12.00
N VAL A 401 13.64 -6.24 -10.66
CA VAL A 401 14.20 -5.14 -9.84
C VAL A 401 15.69 -4.98 -10.13
N GLN A 402 16.46 -6.09 -10.16
CA GLN A 402 17.90 -6.04 -10.49
C GLN A 402 18.14 -5.50 -11.90
N LEU A 403 17.30 -5.90 -12.85
CA LEU A 403 17.36 -5.36 -14.21
C LEU A 403 17.01 -3.87 -14.25
N ALA A 404 16.04 -3.39 -13.47
CA ALA A 404 15.72 -1.97 -13.36
C ALA A 404 16.87 -1.15 -12.77
N ILE A 405 17.54 -1.68 -11.73
CA ILE A 405 18.78 -1.09 -11.17
C ILE A 405 19.87 -1.03 -12.26
N THR A 406 19.99 -2.08 -13.06
CA THR A 406 20.94 -2.13 -14.17
C THR A 406 20.60 -1.13 -15.29
N ASP A 407 19.31 -0.88 -15.53
CA ASP A 407 18.82 0.18 -16.43
C ASP A 407 19.12 1.61 -15.90
N GLY A 408 19.52 1.74 -14.65
CA GLY A 408 19.89 3.01 -14.02
C GLY A 408 18.83 3.59 -13.08
N CYS A 409 17.79 2.79 -12.74
CA CYS A 409 16.81 3.20 -11.73
C CYS A 409 17.42 3.08 -10.32
N GLU A 410 17.09 4.01 -9.43
CA GLU A 410 17.52 4.01 -8.04
C GLU A 410 16.48 3.31 -7.17
N MET A 411 16.79 2.08 -6.77
CA MET A 411 15.96 1.28 -5.90
C MET A 411 16.63 1.16 -4.53
N MET A 412 15.94 1.57 -3.46
CA MET A 412 16.46 1.55 -2.11
C MET A 412 15.97 0.38 -1.26
N GLY A 413 14.96 -0.36 -1.71
CA GLY A 413 14.47 -1.50 -0.93
C GLY A 413 13.30 -2.25 -1.58
N TYR A 414 12.96 -3.37 -0.95
CA TYR A 414 11.89 -4.26 -1.37
C TYR A 414 11.23 -4.93 -0.16
N CYS A 415 9.94 -4.68 0.02
CA CYS A 415 9.11 -5.18 1.12
C CYS A 415 7.91 -5.94 0.58
N PRO A 416 8.00 -7.27 0.38
CA PRO A 416 6.87 -8.08 -0.06
C PRO A 416 5.67 -7.97 0.89
N TRP A 417 4.49 -8.15 0.35
CA TRP A 417 3.26 -8.39 1.09
C TRP A 417 3.01 -9.89 1.20
N SER A 418 3.14 -10.49 2.38
CA SER A 418 3.34 -9.89 3.69
C SER A 418 4.40 -10.65 4.51
N ALA A 419 4.85 -10.08 5.62
CA ALA A 419 5.78 -10.75 6.53
C ALA A 419 5.14 -11.99 7.18
N VAL A 420 3.93 -11.84 7.69
CA VAL A 420 3.13 -12.84 8.42
C VAL A 420 1.79 -12.98 7.72
N ASP A 421 1.19 -14.16 7.71
CA ASP A 421 -0.18 -14.32 7.24
C ASP A 421 -1.12 -13.41 8.02
N LEU A 422 -2.04 -12.78 7.32
CA LEU A 422 -2.96 -11.78 7.84
C LEU A 422 -4.32 -11.89 7.15
N ILE A 423 -5.32 -11.16 7.66
CA ILE A 423 -6.65 -11.14 7.07
C ILE A 423 -6.62 -10.36 5.74
N SER A 424 -6.90 -11.04 4.63
CA SER A 424 -7.09 -10.36 3.34
C SER A 424 -8.37 -9.51 3.37
N THR A 425 -8.34 -8.34 2.73
CA THR A 425 -9.45 -7.38 2.75
C THR A 425 -10.76 -7.94 2.21
N HIS A 426 -10.70 -8.84 1.23
CA HIS A 426 -11.88 -9.37 0.52
C HIS A 426 -12.11 -10.86 0.72
N GLU A 427 -11.04 -11.65 0.93
CA GLU A 427 -11.10 -13.11 0.99
C GLU A 427 -10.76 -13.68 2.39
N GLY A 428 -10.61 -12.83 3.39
CA GLY A 428 -10.35 -13.28 4.77
C GLY A 428 -9.01 -13.99 4.94
N MET A 429 -8.96 -14.99 5.83
CA MET A 429 -7.72 -15.70 6.18
C MET A 429 -7.31 -16.77 5.17
N VAL A 430 -8.22 -17.21 4.31
CA VAL A 430 -7.90 -18.24 3.31
C VAL A 430 -6.90 -17.81 2.25
N LYS A 431 -6.85 -16.50 1.95
CA LYS A 431 -5.88 -15.90 1.02
C LYS A 431 -4.64 -15.46 1.77
N ARG A 432 -3.64 -16.31 1.77
CA ARG A 432 -2.41 -16.14 2.55
C ARG A 432 -1.29 -15.54 1.72
N TYR A 433 -0.56 -14.62 2.31
CA TYR A 433 0.52 -13.88 1.65
C TYR A 433 1.88 -14.02 2.34
N GLY A 434 1.89 -14.37 3.63
CA GLY A 434 3.07 -14.29 4.49
C GLY A 434 4.18 -15.27 4.14
N PHE A 435 5.39 -14.94 4.56
CA PHE A 435 6.51 -15.89 4.70
C PHE A 435 6.33 -16.77 5.95
N ILE A 436 5.60 -16.26 6.93
CA ILE A 436 5.31 -16.90 8.19
C ILE A 436 3.83 -17.28 8.19
N TYR A 437 3.56 -18.57 8.23
CA TYR A 437 2.22 -19.11 8.34
C TYR A 437 1.69 -18.91 9.76
N VAL A 438 0.43 -18.52 9.89
CA VAL A 438 -0.30 -18.42 11.17
C VAL A 438 -1.30 -19.56 11.23
N ASP A 439 -1.22 -20.38 12.29
CA ASP A 439 -2.12 -21.52 12.48
C ASP A 439 -3.50 -21.04 12.94
N ARG A 440 -4.27 -20.59 11.99
CA ARG A 440 -5.69 -20.30 12.13
C ARG A 440 -6.42 -20.55 10.81
N GLU A 441 -7.68 -20.86 10.90
CA GLU A 441 -8.63 -20.90 9.78
C GLU A 441 -9.55 -19.68 9.84
N GLU A 442 -10.49 -19.60 8.90
CA GLU A 442 -11.38 -18.46 8.80
C GLU A 442 -12.19 -18.24 10.09
N PHE A 443 -12.79 -19.33 10.63
CA PHE A 443 -13.64 -19.27 11.82
C PHE A 443 -13.12 -20.12 13.00
N ASP A 444 -11.88 -20.59 12.91
CA ASP A 444 -11.21 -21.35 13.96
C ASP A 444 -9.83 -20.74 14.23
N LEU A 445 -9.65 -20.14 15.40
CA LEU A 445 -8.40 -19.50 15.80
C LEU A 445 -7.27 -20.50 16.04
N LYS A 446 -7.56 -21.78 16.22
CA LYS A 446 -6.57 -22.82 16.54
C LYS A 446 -5.56 -22.35 17.58
N THR A 447 -4.26 -22.52 17.31
CA THR A 447 -3.19 -22.15 18.26
C THR A 447 -2.60 -20.77 17.99
N LEU A 448 -2.84 -20.20 16.81
CA LEU A 448 -2.17 -18.99 16.30
C LEU A 448 -0.64 -19.14 16.27
N ASP A 449 -0.10 -20.36 16.25
CA ASP A 449 1.34 -20.60 16.19
C ASP A 449 1.93 -20.19 14.84
N ARG A 450 3.22 -19.88 14.85
CA ARG A 450 3.96 -19.42 13.69
C ARG A 450 4.78 -20.55 13.08
N TYR A 451 4.59 -20.80 11.78
CA TYR A 451 5.37 -21.79 11.04
C TYR A 451 6.10 -21.13 9.87
N ARG A 452 7.36 -21.48 9.68
CA ARG A 452 8.18 -20.97 8.59
C ARG A 452 7.80 -21.71 7.31
N LYS A 453 7.42 -20.98 6.27
CA LYS A 453 7.14 -21.54 4.94
C LYS A 453 8.45 -21.80 4.19
N ASP A 454 8.42 -22.53 3.09
CA ASP A 454 9.62 -22.73 2.26
C ASP A 454 10.16 -21.40 1.75
N SER A 455 9.28 -20.46 1.39
CA SER A 455 9.66 -19.10 1.00
C SER A 455 10.37 -18.31 2.10
N PHE A 456 10.16 -18.61 3.38
CA PHE A 456 10.91 -18.02 4.49
C PHE A 456 12.40 -18.31 4.37
N TYR A 457 12.77 -19.56 4.12
CA TYR A 457 14.18 -19.98 4.01
C TYR A 457 14.82 -19.47 2.73
N TRP A 458 14.08 -19.49 1.62
CA TRP A 458 14.52 -18.93 0.37
C TRP A 458 14.82 -17.42 0.49
N TYR A 459 13.89 -16.65 1.06
CA TYR A 459 14.07 -15.20 1.20
C TYR A 459 15.19 -14.85 2.20
N LYS A 460 15.36 -15.66 3.26
CA LYS A 460 16.52 -15.58 4.16
C LYS A 460 17.84 -15.70 3.39
N LYS A 461 17.94 -16.64 2.46
CA LYS A 461 19.12 -16.81 1.59
C LYS A 461 19.30 -15.59 0.67
N VAL A 462 18.23 -15.10 0.05
CA VAL A 462 18.27 -13.89 -0.80
C VAL A 462 18.83 -12.69 -0.04
N ILE A 463 18.36 -12.46 1.17
CA ILE A 463 18.83 -11.35 2.03
C ILE A 463 20.30 -11.55 2.43
N ALA A 464 20.67 -12.75 2.84
CA ALA A 464 22.04 -13.06 3.27
C ALA A 464 23.09 -12.87 2.15
N THR A 465 22.68 -13.07 0.90
CA THR A 465 23.53 -12.86 -0.29
C THR A 465 23.34 -11.49 -0.93
N ASN A 466 22.57 -10.61 -0.30
CA ASN A 466 22.18 -9.30 -0.88
C ASN A 466 21.65 -9.42 -2.32
N GLY A 467 20.82 -10.45 -2.58
CA GLY A 467 20.22 -10.70 -3.88
C GLY A 467 21.13 -11.32 -4.94
N ASP A 468 22.35 -11.70 -4.61
CA ASP A 468 23.27 -12.33 -5.56
C ASP A 468 22.85 -13.79 -5.87
N ASP A 469 22.14 -14.45 -4.96
CA ASP A 469 21.61 -15.81 -5.14
C ASP A 469 20.08 -15.81 -5.06
N LEU A 470 19.42 -15.81 -6.21
CA LEU A 470 17.98 -15.95 -6.38
C LEU A 470 17.57 -17.38 -6.77
N SER A 471 18.47 -18.35 -6.76
CA SER A 471 18.13 -19.76 -7.08
C SER A 471 17.15 -20.36 -6.06
N ASP A 472 16.58 -21.52 -6.37
CA ASP A 472 15.67 -22.24 -5.48
C ASP A 472 16.39 -22.85 -4.27
#